data_1678a6d9f18682f1cf639cfff062bb82
#
_entry.id   1678a6d9f18682f1cf639cfff062bb82
#
_cell.length_a   1.000
_cell.length_b   1.000
_cell.length_c   1.000
_cell.angle_alpha   90.00
_cell.angle_beta   90.00
_cell.angle_gamma   90.00
#
_symmetry.space_group_name_H-M   'P 1'
#
loop_
_entity.id
_entity.type
_entity.pdbx_description
1 polymer ?
#
loop_
_entity_poly.entity_id
_entity_poly.type
_entity_poly.pdbx_seq_one_letter_code
_entity_poly.pdbx_strand_id
1 'polypeptide(L)'
;MAINDATEEKLYSIGEVSKICNVSKKALRFYDEIGIISPDVVSEKTHYRYYSRRSLLNLTIVKYYKQMGFKLEEMRKLLNSEEYRIVERGFLEKINELQDEQMAVNVKLTSVTDWYELLVEAQTVIENDVRDVSVKFVETKEYGFMDQDYISDSMEAVINLGWTE
;
A
#
# COMPACT_ATOMS: atom_id res chain seq x y z
N MET A 1 41.94 -25.22 16.99
CA MET A 1 40.88 -26.01 17.63
C MET A 1 39.62 -25.82 16.74
N ALA A 2 39.44 -26.75 15.82
CA ALA A 2 38.36 -26.66 14.82
C ALA A 2 37.05 -27.12 15.48
N ILE A 3 36.11 -26.23 15.63
CA ILE A 3 34.75 -26.56 16.02
C ILE A 3 34.06 -27.03 14.74
N ASN A 4 34.14 -28.32 14.49
CA ASN A 4 33.41 -28.98 13.42
C ASN A 4 32.03 -29.34 14.00
N ASP A 5 31.11 -28.38 14.04
CA ASP A 5 29.72 -28.62 14.38
C ASP A 5 28.89 -28.54 13.08
N ALA A 6 28.94 -29.63 12.32
CA ALA A 6 27.97 -29.90 11.27
C ALA A 6 26.63 -30.23 11.94
N THR A 7 26.01 -29.25 12.55
CA THR A 7 24.61 -29.32 12.98
C THR A 7 23.81 -29.57 11.72
N GLU A 8 23.23 -30.75 11.56
CA GLU A 8 22.23 -31.03 10.53
C GLU A 8 21.18 -29.92 10.59
N GLU A 9 21.11 -29.08 9.56
CA GLU A 9 20.21 -27.94 9.52
C GLU A 9 18.79 -28.50 9.59
N LYS A 10 18.08 -28.16 10.66
CA LYS A 10 16.72 -28.63 10.89
C LYS A 10 15.80 -28.16 9.75
N LEU A 11 15.21 -29.12 9.07
CA LEU A 11 14.22 -28.87 8.02
C LEU A 11 12.80 -28.97 8.57
N TYR A 12 11.94 -28.10 8.10
CA TYR A 12 10.54 -27.99 8.48
C TYR A 12 9.65 -28.38 7.31
N SER A 13 8.68 -29.25 7.54
CA SER A 13 7.67 -29.57 6.53
C SER A 13 6.78 -28.36 6.23
N ILE A 14 6.14 -28.35 5.07
CA ILE A 14 5.18 -27.28 4.68
C ILE A 14 4.06 -27.11 5.73
N GLY A 15 3.71 -28.19 6.45
CA GLY A 15 2.70 -28.12 7.52
C GLY A 15 3.20 -27.38 8.77
N GLU A 16 4.47 -27.62 9.18
CA GLU A 16 5.09 -26.91 10.29
C GLU A 16 5.31 -25.45 9.95
N VAL A 17 5.84 -25.15 8.75
CA VAL A 17 6.03 -23.78 8.26
C VAL A 17 4.70 -23.00 8.24
N SER A 18 3.64 -23.64 7.75
CA SER A 18 2.29 -23.06 7.75
C SER A 18 1.83 -22.64 9.14
N LYS A 19 2.10 -23.46 10.16
CA LYS A 19 1.75 -23.16 11.55
C LYS A 19 2.67 -22.10 12.17
N ILE A 20 3.99 -22.24 12.00
CA ILE A 20 4.98 -21.35 12.61
C ILE A 20 4.87 -19.94 12.05
N CYS A 21 4.79 -19.82 10.73
CA CYS A 21 4.76 -18.53 10.04
C CYS A 21 3.34 -17.94 9.89
N ASN A 22 2.30 -18.69 10.29
CA ASN A 22 0.90 -18.33 10.07
C ASN A 22 0.62 -17.96 8.60
N VAL A 23 1.01 -18.85 7.69
CA VAL A 23 0.83 -18.73 6.23
C VAL A 23 0.18 -20.01 5.72
N SER A 24 -0.88 -19.90 4.92
CA SER A 24 -1.56 -21.09 4.41
C SER A 24 -0.65 -21.92 3.50
N LYS A 25 -0.82 -23.26 3.50
CA LYS A 25 -0.10 -24.16 2.58
C LYS A 25 -0.31 -23.78 1.11
N LYS A 26 -1.50 -23.23 0.77
CA LYS A 26 -1.82 -22.72 -0.58
C LYS A 26 -0.93 -21.52 -0.92
N ALA A 27 -0.79 -20.58 0.01
CA ALA A 27 0.08 -19.41 -0.19
C ALA A 27 1.56 -19.80 -0.31
N LEU A 28 2.03 -20.79 0.49
CA LEU A 28 3.40 -21.30 0.39
C LEU A 28 3.69 -21.93 -0.98
N ARG A 29 2.75 -22.70 -1.54
CA ARG A 29 2.87 -23.25 -2.89
C ARG A 29 2.88 -22.16 -3.95
N PHE A 30 2.02 -21.17 -3.79
CA PHE A 30 1.96 -20.04 -4.70
C PHE A 30 3.27 -19.22 -4.66
N TYR A 31 3.86 -18.99 -3.48
CA TYR A 31 5.14 -18.31 -3.37
C TYR A 31 6.29 -19.08 -4.02
N ASP A 32 6.24 -20.42 -3.96
CA ASP A 32 7.16 -21.30 -4.67
C ASP A 32 6.99 -21.15 -6.20
N GLU A 33 5.75 -21.23 -6.70
CA GLU A 33 5.42 -21.07 -8.13
C GLU A 33 5.90 -19.76 -8.73
N ILE A 34 5.78 -18.65 -7.98
CA ILE A 34 6.18 -17.31 -8.45
C ILE A 34 7.62 -16.94 -8.07
N GLY A 35 8.37 -17.85 -7.45
CA GLY A 35 9.78 -17.67 -7.11
C GLY A 35 10.06 -16.62 -6.02
N ILE A 36 9.13 -16.41 -5.09
CA ILE A 36 9.35 -15.58 -3.90
C ILE A 36 10.03 -16.38 -2.80
N ILE A 37 9.53 -17.57 -2.50
CA ILE A 37 10.10 -18.50 -1.52
C ILE A 37 9.97 -19.91 -2.09
N SER A 38 11.08 -20.57 -2.32
CA SER A 38 11.12 -21.98 -2.74
C SER A 38 11.51 -22.87 -1.56
N PRO A 39 11.08 -24.15 -1.56
CA PRO A 39 11.56 -25.10 -0.58
C PRO A 39 13.05 -25.38 -0.78
N ASP A 40 13.78 -25.56 0.33
CA ASP A 40 15.19 -25.89 0.27
C ASP A 40 15.41 -27.34 -0.19
N VAL A 41 14.46 -28.23 0.13
CA VAL A 41 14.48 -29.63 -0.28
C VAL A 41 13.10 -30.10 -0.70
N VAL A 42 13.03 -30.79 -1.82
CA VAL A 42 11.84 -31.53 -2.28
C VAL A 42 12.18 -33.01 -2.32
N SER A 43 11.46 -33.83 -1.57
CA SER A 43 11.67 -35.28 -1.55
C SER A 43 11.36 -35.91 -2.91
N GLU A 44 12.29 -36.59 -3.52
CA GLU A 44 12.11 -37.27 -4.82
C GLU A 44 11.03 -38.36 -4.77
N LYS A 45 10.88 -39.05 -3.63
CA LYS A 45 9.95 -40.17 -3.47
C LYS A 45 8.51 -39.71 -3.20
N THR A 46 8.33 -38.62 -2.43
CA THR A 46 7.04 -38.23 -1.90
C THR A 46 6.59 -36.87 -2.38
N HIS A 47 7.47 -36.13 -3.07
CA HIS A 47 7.28 -34.73 -3.49
C HIS A 47 6.95 -33.77 -2.31
N TYR A 48 7.29 -34.19 -1.07
CA TYR A 48 7.13 -33.34 0.10
C TYR A 48 8.18 -32.22 0.10
N ARG A 49 7.70 -31.01 0.44
CA ARG A 49 8.48 -29.79 0.51
C ARG A 49 8.98 -29.55 1.92
N TYR A 50 10.26 -29.28 2.04
CA TYR A 50 10.92 -28.96 3.30
C TYR A 50 11.64 -27.62 3.18
N TYR A 51 11.65 -26.89 4.27
CA TYR A 51 12.15 -25.52 4.37
C TYR A 51 13.16 -25.41 5.50
N SER A 52 14.24 -24.68 5.27
CA SER A 52 15.25 -24.37 6.28
C SER A 52 14.77 -23.25 7.22
N ARG A 53 15.53 -23.03 8.29
CA ARG A 53 15.32 -21.86 9.16
C ARG A 53 15.45 -20.54 8.39
N ARG A 54 16.35 -20.47 7.42
CA ARG A 54 16.52 -19.28 6.54
C ARG A 54 15.25 -18.99 5.77
N SER A 55 14.62 -20.01 5.20
CA SER A 55 13.36 -19.86 4.49
C SER A 55 12.21 -19.36 5.37
N LEU A 56 12.18 -19.78 6.66
CA LEU A 56 11.21 -19.25 7.63
C LEU A 56 11.45 -17.75 7.91
N LEU A 57 12.70 -17.33 8.03
CA LEU A 57 13.04 -15.91 8.18
C LEU A 57 12.62 -15.10 6.96
N ASN A 58 12.89 -15.60 5.75
CA ASN A 58 12.47 -14.95 4.51
C ASN A 58 10.94 -14.82 4.41
N LEU A 59 10.18 -15.85 4.84
CA LEU A 59 8.72 -15.78 4.94
C LEU A 59 8.24 -14.67 5.87
N THR A 60 8.96 -14.43 6.96
CA THR A 60 8.66 -13.32 7.86
C THR A 60 8.87 -11.98 7.16
N ILE A 61 9.95 -11.84 6.39
CA ILE A 61 10.23 -10.64 5.58
C ILE A 61 9.14 -10.44 4.52
N VAL A 62 8.69 -11.50 3.83
CA VAL A 62 7.57 -11.46 2.87
C VAL A 62 6.31 -10.89 3.51
N LYS A 63 6.00 -11.30 4.76
CA LYS A 63 4.84 -10.77 5.49
C LYS A 63 4.96 -9.27 5.75
N TYR A 64 6.13 -8.80 6.17
CA TYR A 64 6.37 -7.36 6.37
C TYR A 64 6.27 -6.58 5.06
N TYR A 65 6.87 -7.07 3.97
CA TYR A 65 6.76 -6.42 2.66
C TYR A 65 5.31 -6.30 2.20
N LYS A 66 4.54 -7.40 2.38
CA LYS A 66 3.10 -7.38 2.09
C LYS A 66 2.34 -6.34 2.93
N GLN A 67 2.67 -6.24 4.22
CA GLN A 67 2.06 -5.26 5.12
C GLN A 67 2.41 -3.82 4.72
N MET A 68 3.61 -3.59 4.19
CA MET A 68 4.06 -2.29 3.67
C MET A 68 3.50 -1.98 2.27
N GLY A 69 2.68 -2.86 1.68
CA GLY A 69 2.07 -2.62 0.37
C GLY A 69 2.97 -2.93 -0.83
N PHE A 70 4.08 -3.66 -0.65
CA PHE A 70 4.88 -4.09 -1.79
C PHE A 70 4.11 -5.09 -2.65
N LYS A 71 4.20 -4.93 -3.98
CA LYS A 71 3.67 -5.86 -4.96
C LYS A 71 4.53 -7.13 -5.02
N LEU A 72 3.95 -8.24 -5.48
CA LEU A 72 4.66 -9.54 -5.53
C LEU A 72 5.96 -9.49 -6.33
N GLU A 73 5.97 -8.78 -7.45
CA GLU A 73 7.16 -8.59 -8.29
C GLU A 73 8.26 -7.79 -7.57
N GLU A 74 7.88 -6.76 -6.84
CA GLU A 74 8.80 -5.96 -6.04
C GLU A 74 9.41 -6.81 -4.93
N MET A 75 8.59 -7.58 -4.20
CA MET A 75 9.05 -8.49 -3.16
C MET A 75 10.04 -9.52 -3.73
N ARG A 76 9.73 -10.12 -4.89
CA ARG A 76 10.61 -11.09 -5.55
C ARG A 76 11.97 -10.48 -5.88
N LYS A 77 11.98 -9.26 -6.44
CA LYS A 77 13.20 -8.54 -6.77
C LYS A 77 14.04 -8.24 -5.53
N LEU A 78 13.41 -7.74 -4.46
CA LEU A 78 14.11 -7.35 -3.24
C LEU A 78 14.68 -8.57 -2.48
N LEU A 79 13.93 -9.67 -2.39
CA LEU A 79 14.34 -10.88 -1.66
C LEU A 79 15.46 -11.65 -2.37
N ASN A 80 15.48 -11.61 -3.71
CA ASN A 80 16.48 -12.29 -4.52
C ASN A 80 17.69 -11.42 -4.85
N SER A 81 17.72 -10.18 -4.39
CA SER A 81 18.87 -9.29 -4.60
C SER A 81 19.90 -9.47 -3.48
N GLU A 82 21.16 -9.64 -3.87
CA GLU A 82 22.31 -9.58 -2.97
C GLU A 82 22.87 -8.16 -2.83
N GLU A 83 22.41 -7.24 -3.68
CA GLU A 83 22.89 -5.86 -3.69
C GLU A 83 22.04 -4.97 -2.75
N TYR A 84 22.64 -4.48 -1.69
CA TYR A 84 22.02 -3.55 -0.75
C TYR A 84 21.39 -2.33 -1.44
N ARG A 85 22.05 -1.78 -2.47
CA ARG A 85 21.55 -0.61 -3.21
C ARG A 85 20.22 -0.85 -3.92
N ILE A 86 19.96 -2.07 -4.38
CA ILE A 86 18.68 -2.43 -5.01
C ILE A 86 17.58 -2.45 -3.96
N VAL A 87 17.87 -3.01 -2.80
CA VAL A 87 16.93 -3.05 -1.67
C VAL A 87 16.63 -1.63 -1.19
N GLU A 88 17.65 -0.83 -0.95
CA GLU A 88 17.53 0.57 -0.54
C GLU A 88 16.67 1.39 -1.52
N ARG A 89 16.96 1.28 -2.82
CA ARG A 89 16.17 1.96 -3.86
C ARG A 89 14.72 1.53 -3.85
N GLY A 90 14.43 0.24 -3.74
CA GLY A 90 13.06 -0.26 -3.68
C GLY A 90 12.26 0.28 -2.50
N PHE A 91 12.90 0.46 -1.35
CA PHE A 91 12.26 1.12 -0.20
C PHE A 91 12.01 2.61 -0.43
N LEU A 92 12.97 3.33 -1.04
CA LEU A 92 12.78 4.74 -1.37
C LEU A 92 11.65 4.95 -2.38
N GLU A 93 11.58 4.09 -3.42
CA GLU A 93 10.49 4.10 -4.39
C GLU A 93 9.13 3.88 -3.71
N LYS A 94 9.05 2.94 -2.76
CA LYS A 94 7.81 2.68 -2.01
C LYS A 94 7.43 3.82 -1.07
N ILE A 95 8.40 4.47 -0.44
CA ILE A 95 8.16 5.64 0.38
C ILE A 95 7.55 6.76 -0.45
N ASN A 96 8.11 7.05 -1.62
CA ASN A 96 7.58 8.08 -2.52
C ASN A 96 6.15 7.73 -2.99
N GLU A 97 5.91 6.48 -3.41
CA GLU A 97 4.56 6.01 -3.81
C GLU A 97 3.53 6.25 -2.68
N LEU A 98 3.87 5.89 -1.44
CA LEU A 98 2.98 6.10 -0.30
C LEU A 98 2.77 7.57 0.06
N GLN A 99 3.78 8.42 -0.14
CA GLN A 99 3.65 9.87 0.03
C GLN A 99 2.71 10.49 -1.01
N ASP A 100 2.82 10.06 -2.27
CA ASP A 100 1.93 10.50 -3.34
C ASP A 100 0.48 10.04 -3.09
N GLU A 101 0.29 8.77 -2.66
CA GLU A 101 -1.03 8.26 -2.25
C GLU A 101 -1.61 9.07 -1.07
N GLN A 102 -0.79 9.39 -0.07
CA GLN A 102 -1.21 10.19 1.07
C GLN A 102 -1.64 11.59 0.62
N MET A 103 -0.88 12.23 -0.27
CA MET A 103 -1.22 13.54 -0.81
C MET A 103 -2.55 13.50 -1.56
N ALA A 104 -2.76 12.50 -2.41
CA ALA A 104 -4.01 12.31 -3.14
C ALA A 104 -5.22 12.08 -2.21
N VAL A 105 -5.03 11.32 -1.12
CA VAL A 105 -6.08 11.13 -0.10
C VAL A 105 -6.37 12.42 0.64
N ASN A 106 -5.35 13.20 0.98
CA ASN A 106 -5.52 14.48 1.67
C ASN A 106 -6.31 15.49 0.82
N VAL A 107 -6.02 15.59 -0.48
CA VAL A 107 -6.78 16.44 -1.42
C VAL A 107 -8.26 16.04 -1.42
N LYS A 108 -8.56 14.75 -1.55
CA LYS A 108 -9.94 14.25 -1.52
C LYS A 108 -10.63 14.55 -0.19
N LEU A 109 -9.93 14.37 0.90
CA LEU A 109 -10.46 14.63 2.25
C LEU A 109 -10.80 16.13 2.41
N THR A 110 -9.89 17.01 2.02
CA THR A 110 -10.12 18.46 2.06
C THR A 110 -11.35 18.84 1.23
N SER A 111 -11.45 18.35 -0.01
CA SER A 111 -12.59 18.63 -0.87
C SER A 111 -13.93 18.20 -0.25
N VAL A 112 -13.99 17.00 0.32
CA VAL A 112 -15.21 16.49 0.96
C VAL A 112 -15.54 17.30 2.21
N THR A 113 -14.54 17.70 2.98
CA THR A 113 -14.73 18.53 4.18
C THR A 113 -15.26 19.91 3.83
N ASP A 114 -14.69 20.57 2.82
CA ASP A 114 -15.13 21.89 2.38
C ASP A 114 -16.60 21.85 1.90
N TRP A 115 -16.98 20.84 1.12
CA TRP A 115 -18.38 20.64 0.71
C TRP A 115 -19.32 20.38 1.88
N TYR A 116 -18.90 19.58 2.84
CA TYR A 116 -19.67 19.30 4.05
C TYR A 116 -19.91 20.59 4.86
N GLU A 117 -18.86 21.41 5.04
CA GLU A 117 -18.97 22.70 5.74
C GLU A 117 -19.96 23.65 5.04
N LEU A 118 -19.92 23.72 3.70
CA LEU A 118 -20.89 24.51 2.92
C LEU A 118 -22.33 24.03 3.12
N LEU A 119 -22.56 22.72 3.15
CA LEU A 119 -23.88 22.15 3.39
C LEU A 119 -24.41 22.49 4.78
N VAL A 120 -23.57 22.40 5.82
CA VAL A 120 -23.92 22.77 7.19
C VAL A 120 -24.22 24.25 7.30
N GLU A 121 -23.42 25.10 6.66
CA GLU A 121 -23.67 26.58 6.62
C GLU A 121 -24.98 26.88 5.93
N ALA A 122 -25.26 26.29 4.77
CA ALA A 122 -26.48 26.45 4.04
C ALA A 122 -27.73 26.03 4.86
N GLN A 123 -27.66 24.90 5.53
CA GLN A 123 -28.74 24.45 6.43
C GLN A 123 -28.99 25.44 7.56
N THR A 124 -27.93 25.94 8.19
CA THR A 124 -28.01 26.92 9.27
C THR A 124 -28.67 28.24 8.77
N VAL A 125 -28.31 28.68 7.57
CA VAL A 125 -28.91 29.86 6.94
C VAL A 125 -30.42 29.67 6.70
N ILE A 126 -30.81 28.51 6.18
CA ILE A 126 -32.21 28.16 5.90
C ILE A 126 -33.02 28.05 7.20
N GLU A 127 -32.54 27.36 8.21
CA GLU A 127 -33.23 27.15 9.48
C GLU A 127 -33.45 28.43 10.26
N ASN A 128 -32.55 29.39 10.15
CA ASN A 128 -32.63 30.68 10.87
C ASN A 128 -33.15 31.83 10.02
N ASP A 129 -33.66 31.60 8.79
CA ASP A 129 -34.14 32.59 7.83
C ASP A 129 -33.19 33.81 7.68
N VAL A 130 -31.86 33.51 7.65
CA VAL A 130 -30.83 34.55 7.53
C VAL A 130 -30.89 35.16 6.13
N ARG A 131 -31.21 36.46 6.04
CA ARG A 131 -31.33 37.20 4.77
C ARG A 131 -30.27 38.30 4.61
N ASP A 132 -29.49 38.51 5.66
CA ASP A 132 -28.46 39.54 5.66
C ASP A 132 -27.13 38.98 5.14
N VAL A 133 -26.34 39.86 4.50
CA VAL A 133 -24.99 39.53 4.08
C VAL A 133 -24.08 39.49 5.32
N SER A 134 -23.45 38.35 5.56
CA SER A 134 -22.46 38.21 6.61
C SER A 134 -21.05 38.18 6.02
N VAL A 135 -20.09 38.76 6.76
CA VAL A 135 -18.66 38.68 6.42
C VAL A 135 -18.00 37.69 7.36
N LYS A 136 -17.41 36.66 6.78
CA LYS A 136 -16.67 35.59 7.53
C LYS A 136 -15.19 35.79 7.34
N PHE A 137 -14.45 35.78 8.43
CA PHE A 137 -13.00 35.68 8.38
C PHE A 137 -12.61 34.19 8.12
N VAL A 138 -11.85 33.98 7.07
CA VAL A 138 -11.32 32.65 6.73
C VAL A 138 -9.80 32.72 6.81
N GLU A 139 -9.19 31.76 7.51
CA GLU A 139 -7.73 31.64 7.52
C GLU A 139 -7.19 31.39 6.12
N THR A 140 -5.99 31.87 5.86
CA THR A 140 -5.33 31.69 4.56
C THR A 140 -5.17 30.21 4.28
N LYS A 141 -5.77 29.74 3.17
CA LYS A 141 -5.62 28.37 2.66
C LYS A 141 -4.95 28.43 1.30
N GLU A 142 -4.13 27.44 1.00
CA GLU A 142 -3.61 27.24 -0.35
C GLU A 142 -4.66 26.47 -1.15
N TYR A 143 -5.07 27.04 -2.27
CA TYR A 143 -6.00 26.41 -3.22
C TYR A 143 -5.28 26.14 -4.53
N GLY A 144 -5.44 24.93 -5.06
CA GLY A 144 -5.19 24.68 -6.47
C GLY A 144 -6.28 25.36 -7.30
N PHE A 145 -5.92 26.03 -8.38
CA PHE A 145 -6.90 26.55 -9.34
C PHE A 145 -6.76 25.78 -10.65
N MET A 146 -7.89 25.64 -11.33
CA MET A 146 -7.95 25.12 -12.68
C MET A 146 -8.33 26.29 -13.59
N ASP A 147 -7.48 26.59 -14.57
CA ASP A 147 -7.79 27.59 -15.59
C ASP A 147 -8.74 26.94 -16.60
N GLN A 148 -9.96 27.40 -16.61
CA GLN A 148 -11.01 26.89 -17.49
C GLN A 148 -11.68 28.05 -18.22
N ASP A 149 -11.83 27.93 -19.54
CA ASP A 149 -12.56 28.91 -20.32
C ASP A 149 -14.02 29.05 -19.82
N TYR A 150 -14.37 30.24 -19.37
CA TYR A 150 -15.71 30.56 -18.92
C TYR A 150 -16.66 30.62 -20.10
N ILE A 151 -17.52 29.62 -20.24
CA ILE A 151 -18.63 29.62 -21.21
C ILE A 151 -19.84 30.27 -20.53
N SER A 152 -20.00 31.62 -20.69
CA SER A 152 -21.19 32.30 -20.22
C SER A 152 -22.42 31.84 -21.03
N ASP A 153 -23.56 31.68 -20.35
CA ASP A 153 -24.90 31.47 -20.90
C ASP A 153 -25.36 30.06 -21.25
N SER A 154 -24.69 28.98 -20.84
CA SER A 154 -25.29 27.67 -20.99
C SER A 154 -25.39 26.91 -19.67
N MET A 155 -26.48 26.14 -19.51
CA MET A 155 -26.60 25.15 -18.40
C MET A 155 -25.42 24.15 -18.36
N GLU A 156 -24.76 23.96 -19.49
CA GLU A 156 -23.57 23.13 -19.61
C GLU A 156 -22.36 23.69 -18.85
N ALA A 157 -22.26 25.04 -18.73
CA ALA A 157 -21.21 25.68 -17.94
C ALA A 157 -21.33 25.36 -16.44
N VAL A 158 -22.56 25.22 -15.95
CA VAL A 158 -22.81 24.86 -14.54
C VAL A 158 -22.50 23.38 -14.27
N ILE A 159 -22.69 22.53 -15.27
CA ILE A 159 -22.43 21.08 -15.15
C ILE A 159 -20.93 20.75 -15.31
N ASN A 160 -20.21 21.55 -16.12
CA ASN A 160 -18.76 21.41 -16.31
C ASN A 160 -17.88 22.04 -15.23
N LEU A 161 -18.45 22.55 -14.14
CA LEU A 161 -17.69 22.94 -12.96
C LEU A 161 -17.07 21.71 -12.30
N GLY A 162 -16.08 21.21 -13.00
CA GLY A 162 -15.01 20.42 -12.47
C GLY A 162 -15.36 19.03 -12.00
N TRP A 163 -15.31 18.09 -12.87
CA TRP A 163 -14.76 16.76 -12.59
C TRP A 163 -13.93 16.36 -13.82
N THR A 164 -12.74 16.87 -13.91
CA THR A 164 -11.71 16.23 -14.73
C THR A 164 -10.86 15.37 -13.82
N GLU A 165 -10.81 14.09 -14.17
CA GLU A 165 -9.95 13.08 -13.55
C GLU A 165 -8.46 13.47 -13.57
#